data_951e8b5d58e325435320b6a474cdbb59
#
_entry.id   951e8b5d58e325435320b6a474cdbb59
#
_cell.length_a   1.000
_cell.length_b   1.000
_cell.length_c   1.000
_cell.angle_alpha   90.00
_cell.angle_beta   90.00
_cell.angle_gamma   90.00
#
_symmetry.space_group_name_H-M   'P 1'
#
loop_
_entity.id
_entity.type
_entity.pdbx_description
1 polymer ?
#
loop_
_entity_poly.entity_id
_entity_poly.type
_entity_poly.pdbx_seq_one_letter_code
_entity_poly.pdbx_strand_id
1 'polypeptide(L)'
;MIAAVENAGTGIIAIDKSIELLCSTGYMHNHFRMYVASITCNTGRAHWLQPSQWMYYHLLDGDLASNSLSWQWVAATFSSKKYYCNQENINKYSKSYQQNTFLDTSYEKLETIEIPETLREKNNFFAKTELPQIIIPVLNSSRPTLVYNSYNLDPLWHAGEDVNRILLLEPSHFKKFPVSGKVLQFVTDLAKNITGIQIFVGEFDELAAIIKEEKIIFKLHPAFLHYYGTAEEYKTLFPQVTGYYSSFSAYWKKCEKYL
;
A
#
# COMPACT_ATOMS: atom_id res chain seq x y z
N MET A 1 17.42 1.19 -4.29
CA MET A 1 16.58 0.36 -5.17
C MET A 1 17.48 -0.39 -6.14
N ILE A 2 17.21 -1.65 -6.53
CA ILE A 2 17.95 -2.34 -7.59
C ILE A 2 17.45 -1.85 -8.94
N ALA A 3 18.36 -1.37 -9.79
CA ALA A 3 18.01 -0.79 -11.10
C ALA A 3 17.25 -1.77 -12.00
N ALA A 4 17.68 -3.02 -12.08
CA ALA A 4 17.03 -4.06 -12.87
C ALA A 4 15.58 -4.35 -12.40
N VAL A 5 15.31 -4.26 -11.09
CA VAL A 5 13.93 -4.43 -10.58
C VAL A 5 13.09 -3.19 -10.88
N GLU A 6 13.65 -2.00 -10.73
CA GLU A 6 12.96 -0.74 -11.04
C GLU A 6 12.53 -0.67 -12.52
N ASN A 7 13.37 -1.19 -13.41
CA ASN A 7 13.23 -1.08 -14.87
C ASN A 7 12.73 -2.37 -15.55
N ALA A 8 12.22 -3.35 -14.80
CA ALA A 8 11.76 -4.64 -15.36
C ALA A 8 12.82 -5.35 -16.22
N GLY A 9 14.06 -5.34 -15.76
CA GLY A 9 15.23 -5.87 -16.47
C GLY A 9 15.99 -6.95 -15.68
N THR A 10 15.31 -7.73 -14.84
CA THR A 10 15.93 -8.77 -14.02
C THR A 10 16.43 -9.96 -14.82
N GLY A 11 15.94 -10.13 -16.06
CA GLY A 11 16.16 -11.30 -16.91
C GLY A 11 15.27 -12.49 -16.54
N ILE A 12 14.38 -12.34 -15.56
CA ILE A 12 13.35 -13.34 -15.22
C ILE A 12 12.04 -12.90 -15.85
N ILE A 13 11.68 -13.48 -16.98
CA ILE A 13 10.57 -13.03 -17.83
C ILE A 13 9.26 -12.80 -17.06
N ALA A 14 8.89 -13.73 -16.19
CA ALA A 14 7.65 -13.63 -15.43
C ALA A 14 7.69 -12.50 -14.39
N ILE A 15 8.86 -12.21 -13.81
CA ILE A 15 9.07 -11.10 -12.88
C ILE A 15 9.02 -9.78 -13.61
N ASP A 16 9.73 -9.66 -14.73
CA ASP A 16 9.79 -8.44 -15.52
C ASP A 16 8.40 -8.05 -16.03
N LYS A 17 7.65 -8.99 -16.60
CA LYS A 17 6.24 -8.78 -16.97
C LYS A 17 5.34 -8.35 -15.79
N SER A 18 5.59 -8.90 -14.59
CA SER A 18 4.81 -8.54 -13.41
C SER A 18 5.14 -7.11 -12.91
N ILE A 19 6.38 -6.68 -13.06
CA ILE A 19 6.82 -5.31 -12.78
C ILE A 19 6.22 -4.35 -13.81
N GLU A 20 6.28 -4.67 -15.10
CA GLU A 20 5.64 -3.89 -16.17
C GLU A 20 4.14 -3.73 -15.91
N LEU A 21 3.46 -4.82 -15.50
CA LEU A 21 2.04 -4.80 -15.16
C LEU A 21 1.78 -3.89 -13.95
N LEU A 22 2.59 -3.96 -12.90
CA LEU A 22 2.50 -3.05 -11.76
C LEU A 22 2.64 -1.60 -12.20
N CYS A 23 3.68 -1.28 -12.94
CA CYS A 23 3.94 0.08 -13.39
C CYS A 23 2.87 0.60 -14.36
N SER A 24 2.28 -0.25 -15.20
CA SER A 24 1.25 0.15 -16.16
C SER A 24 -0.16 0.16 -15.60
N THR A 25 -0.53 -0.74 -14.71
CA THR A 25 -1.90 -0.91 -14.21
C THR A 25 -2.09 -0.62 -12.72
N GLY A 26 -1.02 -0.60 -11.94
CA GLY A 26 -1.08 -0.53 -10.46
C GLY A 26 -1.41 -1.86 -9.78
N TYR A 27 -1.36 -2.98 -10.51
CA TYR A 27 -1.65 -4.31 -9.99
C TYR A 27 -0.45 -5.25 -10.12
N MET A 28 -0.16 -5.99 -9.06
CA MET A 28 0.75 -7.14 -9.07
C MET A 28 0.18 -8.25 -8.21
N HIS A 29 0.10 -9.45 -8.75
CA HIS A 29 -0.37 -10.63 -8.00
C HIS A 29 0.49 -10.89 -6.76
N ASN A 30 -0.10 -11.30 -5.65
CA ASN A 30 0.58 -11.42 -4.35
C ASN A 30 1.85 -12.30 -4.39
N HIS A 31 1.85 -13.44 -5.08
CA HIS A 31 3.07 -14.25 -5.21
C HIS A 31 4.23 -13.47 -5.83
N PHE A 32 3.96 -12.66 -6.85
CA PHE A 32 5.00 -11.86 -7.50
C PHE A 32 5.52 -10.74 -6.63
N ARG A 33 4.69 -10.14 -5.76
CA ARG A 33 5.16 -9.18 -4.75
C ARG A 33 6.22 -9.82 -3.85
N MET A 34 5.97 -11.05 -3.40
CA MET A 34 6.93 -11.80 -2.57
C MET A 34 8.19 -12.18 -3.35
N TYR A 35 8.07 -12.56 -4.64
CA TYR A 35 9.22 -12.90 -5.48
C TYR A 35 10.10 -11.69 -5.77
N VAL A 36 9.50 -10.55 -6.11
CA VAL A 36 10.21 -9.28 -6.29
C VAL A 36 10.96 -8.89 -5.02
N ALA A 37 10.31 -9.00 -3.86
CA ALA A 37 10.94 -8.73 -2.57
C ALA A 37 12.10 -9.70 -2.28
N SER A 38 11.95 -11.00 -2.59
CA SER A 38 12.99 -12.01 -2.43
C SER A 38 14.21 -11.73 -3.33
N ILE A 39 13.97 -11.47 -4.62
CA ILE A 39 15.03 -11.14 -5.57
C ILE A 39 15.78 -9.89 -5.11
N THR A 40 15.05 -8.86 -4.70
CA THR A 40 15.62 -7.59 -4.30
C THR A 40 16.43 -7.69 -3.01
N CYS A 41 15.82 -8.23 -1.95
CA CYS A 41 16.40 -8.20 -0.60
C CYS A 41 17.38 -9.35 -0.36
N ASN A 42 17.07 -10.55 -0.85
CA ASN A 42 17.83 -11.75 -0.47
C ASN A 42 18.87 -12.13 -1.52
N THR A 43 18.53 -12.09 -2.80
CA THR A 43 19.49 -12.36 -3.90
C THR A 43 20.31 -11.11 -4.23
N GLY A 44 19.69 -9.95 -4.40
CA GLY A 44 20.36 -8.68 -4.73
C GLY A 44 20.90 -7.93 -3.51
N ARG A 45 20.66 -8.43 -2.29
CA ARG A 45 21.15 -7.88 -1.00
C ARG A 45 20.88 -6.38 -0.86
N ALA A 46 19.71 -5.92 -1.29
CA ALA A 46 19.26 -4.55 -1.05
C ALA A 46 18.49 -4.44 0.27
N HIS A 47 18.60 -3.30 0.94
CA HIS A 47 17.75 -3.01 2.09
C HIS A 47 16.29 -2.89 1.65
N TRP A 48 15.36 -3.42 2.44
CA TRP A 48 13.93 -3.55 2.11
C TRP A 48 13.19 -2.21 1.93
N LEU A 49 13.63 -1.14 2.59
CA LEU A 49 12.86 0.11 2.74
C LEU A 49 12.54 0.79 1.40
N GLN A 50 13.56 1.16 0.61
CA GLN A 50 13.30 1.86 -0.67
C GLN A 50 12.51 1.01 -1.67
N PRO A 51 12.81 -0.30 -1.86
CA PRO A 51 12.00 -1.14 -2.73
C PRO A 51 10.56 -1.30 -2.26
N SER A 52 10.29 -1.34 -0.95
CA SER A 52 8.92 -1.37 -0.43
C SER A 52 8.17 -0.07 -0.71
N GLN A 53 8.85 1.08 -0.60
CA GLN A 53 8.29 2.39 -0.96
C GLN A 53 7.99 2.48 -2.47
N TRP A 54 8.90 1.95 -3.31
CA TRP A 54 8.69 1.86 -4.76
C TRP A 54 7.44 1.01 -5.09
N MET A 55 7.28 -0.15 -4.46
CA MET A 55 6.11 -0.99 -4.70
C MET A 55 4.82 -0.31 -4.23
N TYR A 56 4.82 0.27 -3.03
CA TYR A 56 3.69 1.04 -2.49
C TYR A 56 3.28 2.17 -3.43
N TYR A 57 4.25 2.90 -3.99
CA TYR A 57 4.04 4.01 -4.91
C TYR A 57 3.18 3.63 -6.12
N HIS A 58 3.29 2.38 -6.60
CA HIS A 58 2.59 1.91 -7.79
C HIS A 58 1.29 1.16 -7.50
N LEU A 59 1.12 0.55 -6.31
CA LEU A 59 -0.02 -0.31 -5.99
C LEU A 59 -1.32 0.45 -5.79
N LEU A 60 -2.39 0.13 -6.55
CA LEU A 60 -3.74 0.66 -6.32
C LEU A 60 -4.32 0.17 -4.99
N ASP A 61 -4.04 -1.07 -4.61
CA ASP A 61 -4.45 -1.70 -3.35
C ASP A 61 -3.36 -1.60 -2.27
N GLY A 62 -2.48 -0.61 -2.37
CA GLY A 62 -1.35 -0.43 -1.46
C GLY A 62 -1.81 -0.03 -0.06
N ASP A 63 -1.66 -0.94 0.92
CA ASP A 63 -1.70 -0.62 2.33
C ASP A 63 -0.28 -0.46 2.88
N LEU A 64 0.00 0.65 3.53
CA LEU A 64 1.35 1.01 3.97
C LEU A 64 1.92 0.00 4.96
N ALA A 65 1.12 -0.42 5.94
CA ALA A 65 1.56 -1.34 6.98
C ALA A 65 1.75 -2.75 6.42
N SER A 66 0.76 -3.26 5.69
CA SER A 66 0.80 -4.59 5.08
C SER A 66 1.96 -4.74 4.09
N ASN A 67 2.14 -3.75 3.20
CA ASN A 67 3.25 -3.75 2.25
C ASN A 67 4.61 -3.74 2.97
N SER A 68 4.81 -2.81 3.91
CA SER A 68 6.09 -2.68 4.63
C SER A 68 6.42 -3.91 5.45
N LEU A 69 5.44 -4.49 6.16
CA LEU A 69 5.62 -5.71 6.94
C LEU A 69 5.90 -6.94 6.06
N SER A 70 5.26 -7.03 4.90
CA SER A 70 5.52 -8.12 3.95
C SER A 70 6.96 -8.10 3.42
N TRP A 71 7.46 -6.92 3.06
CA TRP A 71 8.87 -6.76 2.65
C TRP A 71 9.85 -7.12 3.77
N GLN A 72 9.57 -6.68 4.99
CA GLN A 72 10.36 -7.00 6.17
C GLN A 72 10.33 -8.52 6.48
N TRP A 73 9.16 -9.16 6.34
CA TRP A 73 9.03 -10.59 6.52
C TRP A 73 9.89 -11.38 5.51
N VAL A 74 9.84 -11.02 4.22
CA VAL A 74 10.67 -11.62 3.18
C VAL A 74 12.16 -11.44 3.48
N ALA A 75 12.57 -10.26 3.93
CA ALA A 75 13.96 -9.93 4.26
C ALA A 75 14.44 -10.52 5.60
N ALA A 76 13.59 -11.21 6.35
CA ALA A 76 13.85 -11.76 7.68
C ALA A 76 14.26 -10.71 8.72
N THR A 77 13.67 -9.52 8.71
CA THR A 77 13.96 -8.51 9.74
C THR A 77 13.26 -8.81 11.07
N PHE A 78 12.19 -9.58 11.07
CA PHE A 78 11.48 -10.08 12.25
C PHE A 78 11.02 -11.55 12.13
N SER A 79 11.34 -12.23 11.02
CA SER A 79 11.10 -13.67 10.82
C SER A 79 12.39 -14.46 11.00
N SER A 80 12.29 -15.76 11.31
CA SER A 80 13.46 -16.62 11.58
C SER A 80 14.25 -17.00 10.33
N LYS A 81 13.64 -16.89 9.15
CA LYS A 81 14.26 -17.31 7.87
C LYS A 81 13.94 -16.32 6.76
N LYS A 82 14.91 -16.11 5.87
CA LYS A 82 14.70 -15.40 4.61
C LYS A 82 13.79 -16.21 3.70
N TYR A 83 12.89 -15.52 3.01
CA TYR A 83 12.08 -16.14 1.98
C TYR A 83 12.80 -16.07 0.64
N TYR A 84 13.12 -17.21 0.05
CA TYR A 84 13.67 -17.29 -1.30
C TYR A 84 12.63 -17.83 -2.28
N CYS A 85 12.72 -17.38 -3.54
CA CYS A 85 12.04 -18.00 -4.67
C CYS A 85 13.09 -18.54 -5.63
N ASN A 86 12.84 -19.71 -6.22
CA ASN A 86 13.67 -20.26 -7.30
C ASN A 86 12.90 -20.27 -8.62
N GLN A 87 13.61 -20.58 -9.73
CA GLN A 87 13.00 -20.55 -11.07
C GLN A 87 11.88 -21.59 -11.21
N GLU A 88 12.00 -22.76 -10.63
CA GLU A 88 10.97 -23.79 -10.64
C GLU A 88 9.66 -23.29 -10.03
N ASN A 89 9.74 -22.63 -8.87
CA ASN A 89 8.58 -22.06 -8.17
C ASN A 89 7.93 -20.93 -8.99
N ILE A 90 8.75 -20.06 -9.59
CA ILE A 90 8.26 -19.00 -10.48
C ILE A 90 7.54 -19.60 -11.68
N ASN A 91 8.14 -20.59 -12.37
CA ASN A 91 7.55 -21.27 -13.52
C ASN A 91 6.21 -21.91 -13.17
N LYS A 92 6.13 -22.60 -12.04
CA LYS A 92 4.90 -23.24 -11.55
C LYS A 92 3.73 -22.26 -11.41
N TYR A 93 3.95 -21.11 -10.80
CA TYR A 93 2.89 -20.15 -10.52
C TYR A 93 2.63 -19.16 -11.66
N SER A 94 3.62 -18.93 -12.54
CA SER A 94 3.45 -18.12 -13.74
C SER A 94 3.00 -18.93 -14.97
N LYS A 95 3.01 -20.27 -14.88
CA LYS A 95 2.83 -21.17 -16.03
C LYS A 95 3.84 -20.90 -17.15
N SER A 96 5.08 -20.52 -16.80
CA SER A 96 6.20 -20.33 -17.71
C SER A 96 7.18 -21.51 -17.65
N TYR A 97 8.16 -21.52 -18.56
CA TYR A 97 9.16 -22.61 -18.67
C TYR A 97 10.58 -22.05 -18.85
N GLN A 98 10.85 -20.89 -18.29
CA GLN A 98 12.19 -20.30 -18.37
C GLN A 98 13.20 -21.14 -17.59
N GLN A 99 14.41 -21.29 -18.12
CA GLN A 99 15.53 -22.02 -17.54
C GLN A 99 16.83 -21.21 -17.66
N ASN A 100 17.89 -21.71 -17.03
CA ASN A 100 19.24 -21.13 -17.08
C ASN A 100 19.30 -19.66 -16.58
N THR A 101 18.46 -19.32 -15.63
CA THR A 101 18.55 -18.03 -14.93
C THR A 101 19.38 -18.15 -13.66
N PHE A 102 19.73 -17.03 -13.02
CA PHE A 102 20.42 -17.06 -11.71
C PHE A 102 19.56 -17.65 -10.58
N LEU A 103 18.24 -17.81 -10.78
CA LEU A 103 17.32 -18.47 -9.86
C LEU A 103 17.12 -19.95 -10.17
N ASP A 104 17.68 -20.46 -11.27
CA ASP A 104 17.55 -21.87 -11.67
C ASP A 104 18.50 -22.76 -10.88
N THR A 105 18.26 -22.83 -9.58
CA THR A 105 19.09 -23.54 -8.62
C THR A 105 18.28 -23.94 -7.37
N SER A 106 18.87 -24.73 -6.47
CA SER A 106 18.24 -25.14 -5.22
C SER A 106 18.17 -23.97 -4.21
N TYR A 107 17.24 -24.07 -3.24
CA TYR A 107 17.10 -23.05 -2.19
C TYR A 107 18.37 -22.90 -1.35
N GLU A 108 19.08 -24.00 -1.04
CA GLU A 108 20.33 -23.98 -0.28
C GLU A 108 21.43 -23.19 -0.99
N LYS A 109 21.51 -23.31 -2.31
CA LYS A 109 22.46 -22.54 -3.12
C LYS A 109 22.10 -21.07 -3.19
N LEU A 110 20.80 -20.72 -3.21
CA LEU A 110 20.35 -19.31 -3.21
C LEU A 110 20.80 -18.55 -1.97
N GLU A 111 20.96 -19.22 -0.82
CA GLU A 111 21.42 -18.57 0.41
C GLU A 111 22.89 -18.06 0.30
N THR A 112 23.68 -18.73 -0.52
CA THR A 112 25.14 -18.48 -0.65
C THR A 112 25.54 -17.88 -1.99
N ILE A 113 24.61 -17.72 -2.94
CA ILE A 113 24.89 -17.19 -4.28
C ILE A 113 25.51 -15.79 -4.19
N GLU A 114 26.50 -15.54 -5.04
CA GLU A 114 26.98 -14.18 -5.27
C GLU A 114 25.88 -13.32 -5.92
N ILE A 115 25.93 -12.01 -5.69
CA ILE A 115 24.97 -11.10 -6.30
C ILE A 115 25.11 -11.21 -7.82
N PRO A 116 24.04 -11.65 -8.54
CA PRO A 116 24.04 -11.69 -9.99
C PRO A 116 24.39 -10.33 -10.61
N GLU A 117 25.12 -10.32 -11.72
CA GLU A 117 25.57 -9.10 -12.40
C GLU A 117 24.42 -8.13 -12.65
N THR A 118 23.28 -8.65 -13.12
CA THR A 118 22.07 -7.88 -13.39
C THR A 118 21.49 -7.17 -12.17
N LEU A 119 21.81 -7.63 -10.94
CA LEU A 119 21.27 -7.06 -9.69
C LEU A 119 22.28 -6.19 -8.94
N ARG A 120 23.48 -5.95 -9.49
CA ARG A 120 24.53 -5.17 -8.82
C ARG A 120 24.25 -3.67 -8.83
N GLU A 121 23.69 -3.16 -9.92
CA GLU A 121 23.40 -1.74 -10.04
C GLU A 121 22.28 -1.30 -9.11
N LYS A 122 22.53 -0.23 -8.35
CA LYS A 122 21.58 0.32 -7.37
C LYS A 122 21.39 1.81 -7.59
N ASN A 123 20.13 2.21 -7.64
CA ASN A 123 19.69 3.60 -7.74
C ASN A 123 19.04 4.05 -6.44
N ASN A 124 18.96 5.36 -6.23
CA ASN A 124 18.07 5.92 -5.23
C ASN A 124 16.68 6.11 -5.86
N PHE A 125 15.68 5.52 -5.25
CA PHE A 125 14.29 5.75 -5.65
C PHE A 125 13.78 7.06 -5.05
N PHE A 126 13.39 7.98 -5.91
CA PHE A 126 12.76 9.25 -5.53
C PHE A 126 11.36 9.28 -6.13
N ALA A 127 10.38 9.45 -5.27
CA ALA A 127 8.99 9.55 -5.68
C ALA A 127 8.37 10.85 -5.17
N LYS A 128 7.46 11.41 -5.95
CA LYS A 128 6.67 12.59 -5.60
C LYS A 128 5.23 12.34 -6.04
N THR A 129 4.28 12.75 -5.22
CA THR A 129 2.87 12.79 -5.61
C THR A 129 2.53 14.19 -6.10
N GLU A 130 2.01 14.29 -7.31
CA GLU A 130 1.48 15.54 -7.85
C GLU A 130 0.01 15.65 -7.43
N LEU A 131 -0.25 16.45 -6.41
CA LEU A 131 -1.61 16.68 -5.91
C LEU A 131 -2.39 17.61 -6.84
N PRO A 132 -3.74 17.51 -6.89
CA PRO A 132 -4.59 18.42 -7.62
C PRO A 132 -4.44 19.87 -7.13
N GLN A 133 -4.98 20.80 -7.89
CA GLN A 133 -5.04 22.21 -7.46
C GLN A 133 -5.92 22.35 -6.21
N ILE A 134 -5.53 23.28 -5.34
CA ILE A 134 -6.30 23.60 -4.15
C ILE A 134 -7.62 24.26 -4.56
N ILE A 135 -8.74 23.67 -4.13
CA ILE A 135 -10.07 24.24 -4.28
C ILE A 135 -10.67 24.34 -2.89
N ILE A 136 -11.10 25.53 -2.50
CA ILE A 136 -11.75 25.73 -1.21
C ILE A 136 -13.16 25.12 -1.29
N PRO A 137 -13.51 24.18 -0.39
CA PRO A 137 -14.81 23.52 -0.45
C PRO A 137 -15.94 24.46 -0.05
N VAL A 138 -17.09 24.28 -0.67
CA VAL A 138 -18.33 24.98 -0.28
C VAL A 138 -19.03 24.17 0.79
N LEU A 139 -19.02 24.67 2.02
CA LEU A 139 -19.56 23.98 3.18
C LEU A 139 -20.82 24.66 3.71
N ASN A 140 -21.81 23.85 4.12
CA ASN A 140 -22.93 24.34 4.90
C ASN A 140 -22.51 24.31 6.40
N SER A 141 -22.36 25.48 6.99
CA SER A 141 -21.89 25.64 8.38
C SER A 141 -22.85 25.10 9.44
N SER A 142 -24.11 24.80 9.08
CA SER A 142 -25.09 24.17 9.99
C SER A 142 -24.93 22.65 10.10
N ARG A 143 -24.24 22.00 9.12
CA ARG A 143 -24.10 20.55 9.00
C ARG A 143 -22.79 20.05 9.59
N PRO A 144 -22.75 18.81 10.11
CA PRO A 144 -21.49 18.11 10.37
C PRO A 144 -20.71 17.91 9.08
N THR A 145 -19.41 17.75 9.19
CA THR A 145 -18.51 17.46 8.06
C THR A 145 -17.81 16.14 8.27
N LEU A 146 -18.03 15.20 7.35
CA LEU A 146 -17.32 13.94 7.29
C LEU A 146 -16.00 14.13 6.56
N VAL A 147 -14.89 13.80 7.21
CA VAL A 147 -13.56 13.83 6.63
C VAL A 147 -13.18 12.43 6.17
N TYR A 148 -13.12 12.27 4.87
CA TYR A 148 -12.63 11.08 4.19
C TYR A 148 -11.13 11.23 3.91
N ASN A 149 -10.44 10.11 3.80
CA ASN A 149 -9.05 10.02 3.35
C ASN A 149 -8.86 8.81 2.43
N SER A 150 -7.66 8.59 1.90
CA SER A 150 -7.38 7.49 0.97
C SER A 150 -7.65 6.08 1.54
N TYR A 151 -7.77 5.93 2.86
CA TYR A 151 -8.09 4.66 3.54
C TYR A 151 -9.56 4.54 3.92
N ASN A 152 -10.36 5.59 3.78
CA ASN A 152 -11.79 5.59 4.05
C ASN A 152 -12.55 6.27 2.91
N LEU A 153 -12.99 5.50 1.93
CA LEU A 153 -13.81 5.94 0.80
C LEU A 153 -15.07 5.09 0.72
N ASP A 154 -15.71 4.83 1.89
CA ASP A 154 -16.93 4.07 2.00
C ASP A 154 -18.16 4.94 1.60
N PRO A 155 -18.85 4.64 0.48
CA PRO A 155 -20.03 5.38 0.06
C PRO A 155 -21.24 5.17 0.98
N LEU A 156 -21.21 4.15 1.82
CA LEU A 156 -22.28 3.84 2.77
C LEU A 156 -22.11 4.54 4.12
N TRP A 157 -20.95 5.15 4.37
CA TRP A 157 -20.68 5.85 5.61
C TRP A 157 -21.55 7.12 5.70
N HIS A 158 -22.48 7.16 6.67
CA HIS A 158 -23.51 8.19 6.82
C HIS A 158 -24.30 8.44 5.52
N ALA A 159 -24.56 7.37 4.75
CA ALA A 159 -25.36 7.48 3.53
C ALA A 159 -26.78 7.99 3.85
N GLY A 160 -27.26 8.97 3.09
CA GLY A 160 -28.57 9.58 3.28
C GLY A 160 -28.65 10.65 4.37
N GLU A 161 -27.59 10.88 5.14
CA GLU A 161 -27.57 11.96 6.13
C GLU A 161 -27.20 13.30 5.48
N ASP A 162 -27.74 14.37 6.08
CA ASP A 162 -27.53 15.75 5.62
C ASP A 162 -26.20 16.31 6.20
N VAL A 163 -25.09 15.98 5.56
CA VAL A 163 -23.72 16.28 6.00
C VAL A 163 -22.88 16.83 4.85
N ASN A 164 -21.86 17.60 5.19
CA ASN A 164 -20.77 17.89 4.24
C ASN A 164 -19.84 16.65 4.12
N ARG A 165 -19.29 16.43 2.94
CA ARG A 165 -18.34 15.31 2.69
C ARG A 165 -17.10 15.85 2.02
N ILE A 166 -15.94 15.65 2.64
CA ILE A 166 -14.66 16.14 2.15
C ILE A 166 -13.66 14.98 2.06
N LEU A 167 -13.13 14.72 0.87
CA LEU A 167 -11.90 13.94 0.72
C LEU A 167 -10.73 14.87 0.98
N LEU A 168 -10.01 14.66 2.07
CA LEU A 168 -8.82 15.42 2.44
C LEU A 168 -7.58 14.73 1.86
N LEU A 169 -6.80 15.48 1.08
CA LEU A 169 -5.52 15.08 0.53
C LEU A 169 -4.42 15.95 1.15
N GLU A 170 -3.74 15.44 2.17
CA GLU A 170 -2.74 16.18 2.93
C GLU A 170 -1.36 16.17 2.26
N PRO A 171 -0.80 17.32 1.87
CA PRO A 171 0.53 17.40 1.28
C PRO A 171 1.63 16.75 2.13
N SER A 172 1.57 16.89 3.46
CA SER A 172 2.53 16.29 4.39
C SER A 172 2.48 14.76 4.35
N HIS A 173 1.28 14.16 4.27
CA HIS A 173 1.11 12.72 4.14
C HIS A 173 1.71 12.20 2.83
N PHE A 174 1.37 12.80 1.69
CA PHE A 174 1.88 12.39 0.39
C PHE A 174 3.36 12.71 0.16
N LYS A 175 3.92 13.68 0.88
CA LYS A 175 5.38 13.90 0.94
C LYS A 175 6.09 12.77 1.67
N LYS A 176 5.50 12.25 2.75
CA LYS A 176 6.06 11.15 3.56
C LYS A 176 5.84 9.78 2.91
N PHE A 177 4.68 9.58 2.29
CA PHE A 177 4.24 8.33 1.66
C PHE A 177 3.74 8.61 0.24
N PRO A 178 4.65 8.90 -0.69
CA PRO A 178 4.25 9.26 -2.05
C PRO A 178 3.58 8.10 -2.77
N VAL A 179 2.61 8.46 -3.62
CA VAL A 179 1.91 7.55 -4.53
C VAL A 179 1.93 8.07 -5.95
N SER A 180 1.84 7.19 -6.93
CA SER A 180 1.82 7.57 -8.35
C SER A 180 0.55 8.33 -8.74
N GLY A 181 0.61 9.08 -9.82
CA GLY A 181 -0.57 9.76 -10.37
C GLY A 181 -1.73 8.80 -10.66
N LYS A 182 -1.44 7.54 -11.02
CA LYS A 182 -2.44 6.49 -11.23
C LYS A 182 -3.15 6.10 -9.93
N VAL A 183 -2.41 5.94 -8.83
CA VAL A 183 -2.97 5.66 -7.50
C VAL A 183 -3.83 6.83 -7.04
N LEU A 184 -3.34 8.06 -7.20
CA LEU A 184 -4.09 9.25 -6.85
C LEU A 184 -5.37 9.38 -7.70
N GLN A 185 -5.30 9.10 -9.00
CA GLN A 185 -6.46 9.08 -9.88
C GLN A 185 -7.49 8.03 -9.42
N PHE A 186 -7.01 6.83 -9.05
CA PHE A 186 -7.88 5.78 -8.51
C PHE A 186 -8.60 6.22 -7.22
N VAL A 187 -7.89 6.84 -6.28
CA VAL A 187 -8.48 7.40 -5.04
C VAL A 187 -9.55 8.45 -5.36
N THR A 188 -9.25 9.39 -6.27
CA THR A 188 -10.22 10.43 -6.65
C THR A 188 -11.41 9.89 -7.44
N ASP A 189 -11.21 8.83 -8.24
CA ASP A 189 -12.31 8.17 -8.96
C ASP A 189 -13.20 7.36 -8.00
N LEU A 190 -12.64 6.69 -7.01
CA LEU A 190 -13.42 6.04 -5.94
C LEU A 190 -14.26 7.06 -5.18
N ALA A 191 -13.71 8.23 -4.90
CA ALA A 191 -14.44 9.28 -4.19
C ALA A 191 -15.70 9.72 -4.95
N LYS A 192 -15.72 9.67 -6.29
CA LYS A 192 -16.92 10.02 -7.10
C LYS A 192 -18.14 9.16 -6.80
N ASN A 193 -17.97 7.98 -6.19
CA ASN A 193 -19.08 7.13 -5.74
C ASN A 193 -19.77 7.68 -4.46
N ILE A 194 -19.19 8.68 -3.82
CA ILE A 194 -19.70 9.29 -2.60
C ILE A 194 -20.47 10.56 -2.98
N THR A 195 -21.78 10.53 -2.84
CA THR A 195 -22.64 11.65 -3.24
C THR A 195 -22.29 12.94 -2.50
N GLY A 196 -22.03 14.00 -3.26
CA GLY A 196 -21.74 15.34 -2.70
C GLY A 196 -20.34 15.50 -2.10
N ILE A 197 -19.43 14.55 -2.31
CA ILE A 197 -18.05 14.70 -1.84
C ILE A 197 -17.34 15.83 -2.61
N GLN A 198 -16.55 16.60 -1.89
CA GLN A 198 -15.64 17.60 -2.44
C GLN A 198 -14.21 17.23 -2.07
N ILE A 199 -13.24 17.53 -2.93
CA ILE A 199 -11.83 17.26 -2.65
C ILE A 199 -11.20 18.55 -2.11
N PHE A 200 -10.53 18.44 -0.97
CA PHE A 200 -9.71 19.52 -0.42
C PHE A 200 -8.25 19.05 -0.35
N VAL A 201 -7.36 19.84 -0.93
CA VAL A 201 -5.91 19.67 -0.86
C VAL A 201 -5.36 20.67 0.13
N GLY A 202 -4.87 20.19 1.26
CA GLY A 202 -4.36 21.01 2.36
C GLY A 202 -4.15 20.15 3.60
N GLU A 203 -3.61 20.71 4.65
CA GLU A 203 -3.43 20.01 5.92
C GLU A 203 -4.76 19.97 6.71
N PHE A 204 -4.87 19.00 7.63
CA PHE A 204 -6.08 18.86 8.45
C PHE A 204 -6.42 20.14 9.21
N ASP A 205 -5.42 20.82 9.78
CA ASP A 205 -5.62 22.08 10.53
C ASP A 205 -6.17 23.21 9.63
N GLU A 206 -5.80 23.25 8.35
CA GLU A 206 -6.34 24.22 7.40
C GLU A 206 -7.82 23.96 7.12
N LEU A 207 -8.21 22.69 6.98
CA LEU A 207 -9.62 22.30 6.86
C LEU A 207 -10.39 22.59 8.15
N ALA A 208 -9.84 22.24 9.31
CA ALA A 208 -10.47 22.47 10.61
C ALA A 208 -10.69 23.96 10.92
N ALA A 209 -9.82 24.84 10.43
CA ALA A 209 -10.01 26.30 10.55
C ALA A 209 -11.25 26.80 9.78
N ILE A 210 -11.70 26.10 8.75
CA ILE A 210 -12.92 26.43 7.98
C ILE A 210 -14.17 25.83 8.67
N ILE A 211 -14.00 24.75 9.45
CA ILE A 211 -15.07 23.99 10.09
C ILE A 211 -14.95 24.15 11.60
N LYS A 212 -16.08 24.20 12.32
CA LYS A 212 -16.05 24.11 13.78
C LYS A 212 -15.66 22.68 14.20
N GLU A 213 -14.74 22.54 15.16
CA GLU A 213 -14.21 21.26 15.62
C GLU A 213 -15.30 20.26 16.03
N GLU A 214 -16.29 20.71 16.78
CA GLU A 214 -17.41 19.85 17.24
C GLU A 214 -18.28 19.29 16.11
N LYS A 215 -18.05 19.75 14.88
CA LYS A 215 -18.75 19.27 13.67
C LYS A 215 -17.93 18.38 12.78
N ILE A 216 -16.67 18.12 13.12
CA ILE A 216 -15.81 17.21 12.36
C ILE A 216 -16.02 15.77 12.82
N ILE A 217 -16.29 14.88 11.87
CA ILE A 217 -16.41 13.44 12.09
C ILE A 217 -15.46 12.73 11.14
N PHE A 218 -14.68 11.77 11.64
CA PHE A 218 -13.70 11.02 10.84
C PHE A 218 -13.58 9.56 11.30
N LYS A 219 -13.06 8.68 10.44
CA LYS A 219 -12.71 7.30 10.80
C LYS A 219 -11.31 7.25 11.40
N LEU A 220 -11.17 6.56 12.54
CA LEU A 220 -9.87 6.32 13.15
C LEU A 220 -8.98 5.51 12.20
N HIS A 221 -7.78 6.03 11.94
CA HIS A 221 -6.76 5.29 11.18
C HIS A 221 -5.35 5.65 11.69
N PRO A 222 -4.44 4.66 11.85
CA PRO A 222 -3.09 4.91 12.39
C PRO A 222 -2.25 5.94 11.61
N ALA A 223 -2.50 6.14 10.33
CA ALA A 223 -1.80 7.14 9.53
C ALA A 223 -2.26 8.59 9.79
N PHE A 224 -3.41 8.79 10.47
CA PHE A 224 -4.07 10.08 10.67
C PHE A 224 -4.44 10.33 12.13
N LEU A 225 -3.55 9.97 13.05
CA LEU A 225 -3.76 10.16 14.51
C LEU A 225 -3.78 11.62 14.95
N HIS A 226 -3.40 12.55 14.07
CA HIS A 226 -3.44 13.99 14.31
C HIS A 226 -4.81 14.61 14.08
N TYR A 227 -5.77 13.86 13.52
CA TYR A 227 -7.14 14.34 13.38
C TYR A 227 -7.82 14.48 14.74
N TYR A 228 -8.62 15.54 14.89
CA TYR A 228 -9.41 15.81 16.08
C TYR A 228 -10.88 16.10 15.71
N GLY A 229 -11.79 15.98 16.70
CA GLY A 229 -13.24 16.00 16.52
C GLY A 229 -13.86 14.69 16.97
N THR A 230 -14.96 14.27 16.36
CA THR A 230 -15.61 12.99 16.66
C THR A 230 -14.99 11.86 15.85
N ALA A 231 -14.26 11.00 16.54
CA ALA A 231 -13.66 9.81 15.95
C ALA A 231 -14.64 8.63 15.93
N GLU A 232 -14.72 7.93 14.82
CA GLU A 232 -15.47 6.69 14.67
C GLU A 232 -14.56 5.52 14.32
N GLU A 233 -14.85 4.36 14.92
CA GLU A 233 -14.16 3.12 14.59
C GLU A 233 -14.75 2.46 13.33
N TYR A 234 -13.92 1.64 12.66
CA TYR A 234 -14.43 0.77 11.60
C TYR A 234 -15.28 -0.35 12.20
N LYS A 235 -16.42 -0.63 11.59
CA LYS A 235 -17.20 -1.83 11.91
C LYS A 235 -16.41 -3.07 11.45
N THR A 236 -15.93 -3.85 12.41
CA THR A 236 -15.27 -5.12 12.11
C THR A 236 -16.28 -6.23 11.88
N LEU A 237 -15.93 -7.23 11.08
CA LEU A 237 -16.78 -8.39 10.80
C LEU A 237 -17.06 -9.22 12.08
N PHE A 238 -16.09 -9.25 12.98
CA PHE A 238 -16.16 -9.97 14.27
C PHE A 238 -15.83 -9.00 15.42
N PRO A 239 -16.77 -8.12 15.81
CA PRO A 239 -16.54 -7.09 16.83
C PRO A 239 -16.24 -7.67 18.23
N GLN A 240 -16.60 -8.94 18.47
CA GLN A 240 -16.33 -9.66 19.70
C GLN A 240 -14.87 -10.16 19.80
N VAL A 241 -14.14 -10.18 18.66
CA VAL A 241 -12.76 -10.67 18.58
C VAL A 241 -11.82 -9.48 18.55
N THR A 242 -11.36 -9.07 19.71
CA THR A 242 -10.48 -7.91 19.92
C THR A 242 -9.10 -8.33 20.41
N GLY A 243 -8.15 -7.41 20.37
CA GLY A 243 -6.79 -7.59 20.87
C GLY A 243 -5.78 -7.95 19.77
N TYR A 244 -4.55 -8.25 20.22
CA TYR A 244 -3.44 -8.58 19.34
C TYR A 244 -3.34 -10.09 19.09
N TYR A 245 -3.10 -10.46 17.86
CA TYR A 245 -2.85 -11.84 17.41
C TYR A 245 -1.53 -11.93 16.65
N SER A 246 -0.67 -12.86 17.03
CA SER A 246 0.65 -13.04 16.42
C SER A 246 0.59 -13.59 14.97
N SER A 247 -0.57 -14.10 14.54
CA SER A 247 -0.79 -14.59 13.17
C SER A 247 -2.27 -14.52 12.80
N PHE A 248 -2.56 -14.47 11.50
CA PHE A 248 -3.93 -14.58 10.99
C PHE A 248 -4.61 -15.86 11.45
N SER A 249 -3.92 -16.99 11.44
CA SER A 249 -4.49 -18.27 11.90
C SER A 249 -4.90 -18.24 13.38
N ALA A 250 -4.14 -17.56 14.22
CA ALA A 250 -4.51 -17.38 15.64
C ALA A 250 -5.76 -16.49 15.80
N TYR A 251 -5.87 -15.44 15.02
CA TYR A 251 -7.06 -14.58 14.95
C TYR A 251 -8.26 -15.35 14.41
N TRP A 252 -8.12 -16.04 13.27
CA TRP A 252 -9.19 -16.78 12.60
C TRP A 252 -9.82 -17.84 13.50
N LYS A 253 -9.03 -18.62 14.24
CA LYS A 253 -9.52 -19.59 15.23
C LYS A 253 -10.44 -19.00 16.31
N LYS A 254 -10.35 -17.67 16.56
CA LYS A 254 -11.28 -16.99 17.46
C LYS A 254 -12.54 -16.55 16.72
N CYS A 255 -12.40 -16.12 15.47
CA CYS A 255 -13.53 -15.71 14.63
C CYS A 255 -14.45 -16.87 14.29
N GLU A 256 -13.93 -18.06 14.00
CA GLU A 256 -14.69 -19.29 13.69
C GLU A 256 -15.77 -19.64 14.73
N LYS A 257 -15.63 -19.16 15.97
CA LYS A 257 -16.62 -19.37 17.01
C LYS A 257 -17.89 -18.54 16.85
N TYR A 258 -17.87 -17.57 15.94
CA TYR A 258 -18.96 -16.62 15.67
C TYR A 258 -19.51 -16.75 14.24
N LEU A 259 -19.09 -17.77 13.51
CA LEU A 259 -19.69 -18.22 12.24
C LEU A 259 -20.80 -19.20 12.50
#